data_ed3c07cbf468be81392b604847d3745b
#
_entry.id   ed3c07cbf468be81392b604847d3745b
#
_cell.length_a   1.000
_cell.length_b   1.000
_cell.length_c   1.000
_cell.angle_alpha   90.00
_cell.angle_beta   90.00
_cell.angle_gamma   90.00
#
_symmetry.space_group_name_H-M   'P 1'
#
loop_
_entity.id
_entity.type
_entity.pdbx_description
1 polymer ?
#
loop_
_entity_poly.entity_id
_entity_poly.type
_entity_poly.pdbx_seq_one_letter_code
_entity_poly.pdbx_strand_id
1 'polypeptide(L)'
;MVLLCLILEGQWQQKWASLKQNMPALALTVMVAWFYLSTIWTEASKTQLEYAANTHWILLLVPAITLLIDDQRWKKRCWQGFGAGMVLLLAHIYALGFTSIPWIRSGSPSSVFFNPLSQSVGLAIFSALCISQIVGNSNRLRQLWLAILFISASYAVLSISQQRLGYLMWATACLLVLMLKLKPVHRKLGVAIALGLCLVVFMSSAKIQERFGLGIKEAQAYHFENNYTSIGSRLHMWYGSIRAISTAPVLGHGLGSYPMVAEAFFKDAAMCDVGCKHPHNQYLFYGVEFGLVGLGLFLWMLYRAMIVHRSLNQDSTMPLVVLLVMALSGLVESTLWYRGWVYLFVPLLGLSMLSPTQGDSKYPHKHDPDS
;
A
#
# COMPACT_ATOMS: atom_id res chain seq x y z
N MET A 1 1.67 7.33 20.60
CA MET A 1 2.54 6.38 21.32
C MET A 1 3.92 6.24 20.66
N VAL A 2 4.05 5.84 19.39
CA VAL A 2 5.35 5.65 18.68
C VAL A 2 6.24 6.91 18.75
N LEU A 3 5.73 8.08 18.39
CA LEU A 3 6.49 9.33 18.49
C LEU A 3 6.86 9.71 19.93
N LEU A 4 5.99 9.41 20.89
CA LEU A 4 6.28 9.62 22.30
C LEU A 4 7.43 8.73 22.78
N CYS A 5 7.46 7.45 22.37
CA CYS A 5 8.58 6.54 22.66
C CYS A 5 9.89 7.10 22.12
N LEU A 6 9.90 7.61 20.87
CA LEU A 6 11.09 8.24 20.28
C LEU A 6 11.57 9.47 21.07
N ILE A 7 10.64 10.29 21.57
CA ILE A 7 10.95 11.48 22.38
C ILE A 7 11.54 11.08 23.72
N LEU A 8 10.92 10.12 24.41
CA LEU A 8 11.32 9.68 25.74
C LEU A 8 12.67 8.94 25.75
N GLU A 9 12.97 8.19 24.69
CA GLU A 9 14.24 7.47 24.56
C GLU A 9 15.45 8.42 24.40
N GLY A 10 15.24 9.62 23.89
CA GLY A 10 16.32 10.60 23.64
C GLY A 10 17.28 10.13 22.54
N GLN A 11 18.58 10.23 22.78
CA GLN A 11 19.65 9.77 21.86
C GLN A 11 19.57 10.35 20.44
N TRP A 12 19.20 11.61 20.29
CA TRP A 12 18.92 12.25 19.01
C TRP A 12 20.07 12.21 18.01
N GLN A 13 21.33 12.30 18.48
CA GLN A 13 22.50 12.22 17.61
C GLN A 13 22.63 10.84 16.97
N GLN A 14 22.39 9.76 17.73
CA GLN A 14 22.44 8.39 17.22
C GLN A 14 21.27 8.12 16.25
N LYS A 15 20.06 8.59 16.60
CA LYS A 15 18.87 8.48 15.75
C LYS A 15 19.08 9.21 14.42
N TRP A 16 19.65 10.39 14.46
CA TRP A 16 19.97 11.14 13.25
C TRP A 16 21.03 10.43 12.38
N ALA A 17 22.05 9.86 12.99
CA ALA A 17 23.03 9.05 12.28
C ALA A 17 22.38 7.79 11.65
N SER A 18 21.51 7.09 12.40
CA SER A 18 20.76 5.94 11.88
C SER A 18 19.82 6.31 10.73
N LEU A 19 19.11 7.44 10.83
CA LEU A 19 18.24 7.93 9.75
C LEU A 19 19.03 8.25 8.49
N LYS A 20 20.22 8.89 8.62
CA LYS A 20 21.11 9.17 7.47
C LYS A 20 21.60 7.90 6.79
N GLN A 21 21.79 6.82 7.52
CA GLN A 21 22.18 5.52 6.96
C GLN A 21 21.00 4.80 6.30
N ASN A 22 19.76 5.06 6.76
CA ASN A 22 18.54 4.51 6.17
C ASN A 22 17.99 5.44 5.09
N MET A 23 18.57 5.36 3.90
CA MET A 23 18.22 6.25 2.78
C MET A 23 16.73 6.25 2.39
N PRO A 24 15.98 5.11 2.40
CA PRO A 24 14.53 5.15 2.19
C PRO A 24 13.77 5.98 3.21
N ALA A 25 14.07 5.79 4.50
CA ALA A 25 13.44 6.55 5.57
C ALA A 25 13.81 8.05 5.51
N LEU A 26 15.06 8.35 5.18
CA LEU A 26 15.50 9.73 4.95
C LEU A 26 14.77 10.37 3.76
N ALA A 27 14.66 9.66 2.63
CA ALA A 27 13.94 10.15 1.45
C ALA A 27 12.48 10.47 1.78
N LEU A 28 11.81 9.60 2.54
CA LEU A 28 10.44 9.85 2.99
C LEU A 28 10.35 11.03 3.94
N THR A 29 11.31 11.18 4.86
CA THR A 29 11.35 12.34 5.77
C THR A 29 11.51 13.65 5.01
N VAL A 30 12.40 13.69 4.02
CA VAL A 30 12.59 14.86 3.13
C VAL A 30 11.32 15.14 2.32
N MET A 31 10.66 14.09 1.80
CA MET A 31 9.40 14.21 1.08
C MET A 31 8.31 14.84 1.96
N VAL A 32 8.15 14.38 3.19
CA VAL A 32 7.15 14.95 4.12
C VAL A 32 7.53 16.38 4.51
N ALA A 33 8.79 16.67 4.72
CA ALA A 33 9.26 18.04 4.97
C ALA A 33 8.90 18.97 3.80
N TRP A 34 9.07 18.50 2.55
CA TRP A 34 8.66 19.23 1.35
C TRP A 34 7.15 19.50 1.33
N PHE A 35 6.33 18.51 1.71
CA PHE A 35 4.88 18.67 1.78
C PHE A 35 4.49 19.80 2.75
N TYR A 36 5.10 19.84 3.94
CA TYR A 36 4.84 20.92 4.90
C TYR A 36 5.45 22.26 4.47
N LEU A 37 6.60 22.26 3.80
CA LEU A 37 7.17 23.48 3.23
C LEU A 37 6.21 24.10 2.18
N SER A 38 5.51 23.27 1.42
CA SER A 38 4.57 23.71 0.38
C SER A 38 3.34 24.45 0.93
N THR A 39 3.14 24.46 2.25
CA THR A 39 2.10 25.29 2.90
C THR A 39 2.34 26.78 2.74
N ILE A 40 3.59 27.20 2.43
CA ILE A 40 3.94 28.61 2.27
C ILE A 40 3.27 29.25 1.04
N TRP A 41 3.03 28.44 -0.01
CA TRP A 41 2.42 28.92 -1.27
C TRP A 41 1.08 28.28 -1.60
N THR A 42 0.53 27.44 -0.70
CA THR A 42 -0.76 26.81 -0.95
C THR A 42 -1.90 27.81 -0.94
N GLU A 43 -2.81 27.65 -1.89
CA GLU A 43 -4.08 28.39 -1.93
C GLU A 43 -5.24 27.60 -1.31
N ALA A 44 -4.95 26.46 -0.68
CA ALA A 44 -5.96 25.63 -0.03
C ALA A 44 -6.68 26.38 1.09
N SER A 45 -7.98 26.14 1.23
CA SER A 45 -8.72 26.64 2.38
C SER A 45 -8.16 26.05 3.68
N LYS A 46 -8.34 26.76 4.80
CA LYS A 46 -7.88 26.30 6.13
C LYS A 46 -8.33 24.87 6.44
N THR A 47 -9.58 24.53 6.14
CA THR A 47 -10.15 23.18 6.37
C THR A 47 -9.46 22.11 5.51
N GLN A 48 -9.19 22.42 4.24
CA GLN A 48 -8.49 21.51 3.32
C GLN A 48 -7.04 21.31 3.76
N LEU A 49 -6.36 22.39 4.16
CA LEU A 49 -4.99 22.34 4.66
C LEU A 49 -4.88 21.52 5.95
N GLU A 50 -5.79 21.75 6.92
CA GLU A 50 -5.83 20.96 8.17
C GLU A 50 -6.08 19.47 7.90
N TYR A 51 -6.99 19.13 6.99
CA TYR A 51 -7.25 17.76 6.60
C TYR A 51 -6.01 17.11 5.94
N ALA A 52 -5.38 17.81 5.00
CA ALA A 52 -4.19 17.35 4.32
C ALA A 52 -3.00 17.15 5.29
N ALA A 53 -2.76 18.13 6.16
CA ALA A 53 -1.73 18.06 7.19
C ALA A 53 -1.97 16.86 8.13
N ASN A 54 -3.22 16.69 8.61
CA ASN A 54 -3.62 15.57 9.47
C ASN A 54 -3.55 14.19 8.79
N THR A 55 -3.49 14.14 7.47
CA THR A 55 -3.31 12.89 6.74
C THR A 55 -1.83 12.58 6.53
N HIS A 56 -1.03 13.58 6.14
CA HIS A 56 0.35 13.37 5.77
C HIS A 56 1.31 13.20 6.96
N TRP A 57 1.01 13.77 8.15
CA TRP A 57 1.88 13.56 9.33
C TRP A 57 2.03 12.09 9.71
N ILE A 58 1.04 11.25 9.41
CA ILE A 58 1.06 9.81 9.70
C ILE A 58 2.23 9.13 8.97
N LEU A 59 2.66 9.67 7.82
CA LEU A 59 3.83 9.17 7.09
C LEU A 59 5.12 9.24 7.92
N LEU A 60 5.22 10.17 8.88
CA LEU A 60 6.36 10.25 9.82
C LEU A 60 6.45 9.03 10.75
N LEU A 61 5.40 8.23 10.86
CA LEU A 61 5.48 6.95 11.58
C LEU A 61 6.41 5.96 10.88
N VAL A 62 6.62 6.08 9.56
CA VAL A 62 7.54 5.19 8.82
C VAL A 62 8.98 5.35 9.30
N PRO A 63 9.62 6.54 9.24
CA PRO A 63 10.95 6.71 9.81
C PRO A 63 10.98 6.44 11.31
N ALA A 64 9.91 6.75 12.05
CA ALA A 64 9.82 6.43 13.47
C ALA A 64 9.88 4.92 13.73
N ILE A 65 9.19 4.11 12.95
CA ILE A 65 9.24 2.64 13.01
C ILE A 65 10.66 2.15 12.70
N THR A 66 11.32 2.72 11.69
CA THR A 66 12.69 2.31 11.32
C THR A 66 13.74 2.68 12.38
N LEU A 67 13.48 3.69 13.19
CA LEU A 67 14.36 4.10 14.28
C LEU A 67 14.15 3.29 15.57
N LEU A 68 12.94 2.78 15.79
CA LEU A 68 12.58 2.00 16.99
C LEU A 68 12.82 0.50 16.81
N ILE A 69 12.67 -0.01 15.59
CA ILE A 69 12.83 -1.44 15.31
C ILE A 69 14.24 -1.66 14.76
N ASP A 70 15.16 -2.02 15.63
CA ASP A 70 16.56 -2.36 15.30
C ASP A 70 16.85 -3.87 15.33
N ASP A 71 15.95 -4.68 15.91
CA ASP A 71 16.10 -6.14 16.06
C ASP A 71 15.19 -6.90 15.06
N GLN A 72 15.77 -7.93 14.43
CA GLN A 72 15.06 -8.86 13.54
C GLN A 72 13.91 -9.61 14.25
N ARG A 73 14.00 -9.81 15.56
CA ARG A 73 12.91 -10.41 16.35
C ARG A 73 11.66 -9.53 16.32
N TRP A 74 11.81 -8.21 16.48
CA TRP A 74 10.68 -7.28 16.41
C TRP A 74 10.11 -7.17 14.99
N LYS A 75 10.95 -7.16 13.97
CA LYS A 75 10.52 -7.22 12.57
C LYS A 75 9.63 -8.45 12.33
N LYS A 76 10.08 -9.63 12.77
CA LYS A 76 9.30 -10.88 12.67
C LYS A 76 7.98 -10.79 13.44
N ARG A 77 7.99 -10.26 14.68
CA ARG A 77 6.77 -10.06 15.49
C ARG A 77 5.78 -9.12 14.81
N CYS A 78 6.24 -8.05 14.17
CA CYS A 78 5.38 -7.13 13.43
C CYS A 78 4.72 -7.81 12.23
N TRP A 79 5.44 -8.63 11.47
CA TRP A 79 4.85 -9.45 10.41
C TRP A 79 3.84 -10.48 10.93
N GLN A 80 4.11 -11.07 12.09
CA GLN A 80 3.16 -11.96 12.77
C GLN A 80 1.91 -11.20 13.25
N GLY A 81 2.08 -9.99 13.78
CA GLY A 81 0.98 -9.10 14.16
C GLY A 81 0.10 -8.72 12.97
N PHE A 82 0.71 -8.37 11.82
CA PHE A 82 -0.03 -8.15 10.58
C PHE A 82 -0.82 -9.40 10.18
N GLY A 83 -0.18 -10.58 10.21
CA GLY A 83 -0.84 -11.86 9.91
C GLY A 83 -2.01 -12.14 10.85
N ALA A 84 -1.85 -11.95 12.17
CA ALA A 84 -2.92 -12.12 13.14
C ALA A 84 -4.08 -11.15 12.90
N GLY A 85 -3.79 -9.89 12.60
CA GLY A 85 -4.80 -8.90 12.23
C GLY A 85 -5.60 -9.32 10.98
N MET A 86 -4.93 -9.88 9.97
CA MET A 86 -5.61 -10.39 8.76
C MET A 86 -6.46 -11.63 9.04
N VAL A 87 -6.04 -12.51 9.95
CA VAL A 87 -6.87 -13.65 10.40
C VAL A 87 -8.13 -13.17 11.11
N LEU A 88 -8.03 -12.19 11.99
CA LEU A 88 -9.19 -11.57 12.64
C LEU A 88 -10.12 -10.90 11.62
N LEU A 89 -9.56 -10.21 10.62
CA LEU A 89 -10.33 -9.63 9.53
C LEU A 89 -11.07 -10.70 8.74
N LEU A 90 -10.42 -11.81 8.37
CA LEU A 90 -11.07 -12.94 7.69
C LEU A 90 -12.19 -13.52 8.52
N ALA A 91 -11.96 -13.78 9.81
CA ALA A 91 -13.00 -14.28 10.71
C ALA A 91 -14.22 -13.34 10.73
N HIS A 92 -13.99 -12.02 10.76
CA HIS A 92 -15.07 -11.03 10.73
C HIS A 92 -15.80 -10.99 9.37
N ILE A 93 -15.07 -11.06 8.24
CA ILE A 93 -15.66 -11.13 6.89
C ILE A 93 -16.60 -12.34 6.76
N TYR A 94 -16.13 -13.51 7.22
CA TYR A 94 -16.94 -14.72 7.15
C TYR A 94 -18.10 -14.71 8.13
N ALA A 95 -17.92 -14.17 9.33
CA ALA A 95 -19.00 -14.02 10.30
C ALA A 95 -20.13 -13.14 9.75
N LEU A 96 -19.81 -12.02 9.07
CA LEU A 96 -20.80 -11.18 8.40
C LEU A 96 -21.45 -11.86 7.19
N GLY A 97 -20.73 -12.75 6.49
CA GLY A 97 -21.19 -13.43 5.30
C GLY A 97 -22.11 -14.63 5.57
N PHE A 98 -21.93 -15.30 6.72
CA PHE A 98 -22.62 -16.56 7.01
C PHE A 98 -23.59 -16.50 8.21
N THR A 99 -23.55 -15.44 9.02
CA THR A 99 -24.37 -15.37 10.24
C THR A 99 -24.96 -13.97 10.42
N SER A 100 -26.22 -13.92 10.86
CA SER A 100 -26.86 -12.72 11.42
C SER A 100 -26.56 -12.64 12.92
N ILE A 101 -25.30 -12.37 13.29
CA ILE A 101 -24.91 -12.24 14.69
C ILE A 101 -25.34 -10.86 15.20
N PRO A 102 -26.25 -10.74 16.20
CA PRO A 102 -26.87 -9.46 16.57
C PRO A 102 -25.88 -8.40 17.08
N TRP A 103 -24.71 -8.80 17.64
CA TRP A 103 -23.70 -7.89 18.14
C TRP A 103 -22.56 -7.60 17.14
N ILE A 104 -22.55 -8.26 15.99
CA ILE A 104 -21.66 -7.86 14.90
C ILE A 104 -22.36 -6.73 14.18
N ARG A 105 -21.76 -5.56 14.21
CA ARG A 105 -22.28 -4.35 13.56
C ARG A 105 -22.64 -4.65 12.11
N SER A 106 -23.87 -4.36 11.72
CA SER A 106 -24.36 -4.52 10.36
C SER A 106 -23.41 -3.79 9.38
N GLY A 107 -22.74 -4.54 8.53
CA GLY A 107 -21.78 -4.03 7.56
C GLY A 107 -21.71 -4.95 6.34
N SER A 108 -21.09 -4.47 5.28
CA SER A 108 -20.82 -5.31 4.12
C SER A 108 -19.56 -6.15 4.37
N PRO A 109 -19.57 -7.47 4.11
CA PRO A 109 -18.36 -8.30 4.18
C PRO A 109 -17.22 -7.80 3.28
N SER A 110 -17.56 -7.07 2.23
CA SER A 110 -16.57 -6.45 1.33
C SER A 110 -15.91 -5.19 1.90
N SER A 111 -16.42 -4.62 3.01
CA SER A 111 -16.01 -3.32 3.56
C SER A 111 -15.95 -3.31 5.08
N VAL A 112 -15.37 -4.35 5.67
CA VAL A 112 -15.13 -4.43 7.12
C VAL A 112 -14.05 -3.46 7.56
N PHE A 113 -13.01 -3.32 6.75
CA PHE A 113 -11.84 -2.47 7.03
C PHE A 113 -11.84 -1.26 6.08
N PHE A 114 -12.41 -0.15 6.53
CA PHE A 114 -12.52 1.17 5.89
C PHE A 114 -13.17 1.19 4.50
N ASN A 115 -12.55 0.59 3.48
CA ASN A 115 -13.14 0.49 2.14
C ASN A 115 -12.81 -0.85 1.46
N PRO A 116 -13.62 -1.27 0.47
CA PRO A 116 -13.45 -2.57 -0.19
C PRO A 116 -12.10 -2.73 -0.91
N LEU A 117 -11.56 -1.63 -1.46
CA LEU A 117 -10.31 -1.65 -2.22
C LEU A 117 -9.10 -1.91 -1.31
N SER A 118 -8.94 -1.15 -0.22
CA SER A 118 -7.83 -1.33 0.72
C SER A 118 -7.92 -2.68 1.44
N GLN A 119 -9.13 -3.15 1.75
CA GLN A 119 -9.36 -4.48 2.32
C GLN A 119 -8.88 -5.57 1.36
N SER A 120 -9.27 -5.52 0.09
CA SER A 120 -8.88 -6.53 -0.90
C SER A 120 -7.37 -6.56 -1.15
N VAL A 121 -6.72 -5.40 -1.15
CA VAL A 121 -5.25 -5.30 -1.29
C VAL A 121 -4.52 -5.79 -0.03
N GLY A 122 -5.03 -5.50 1.15
CA GLY A 122 -4.50 -6.05 2.40
C GLY A 122 -4.55 -7.59 2.42
N LEU A 123 -5.68 -8.17 1.99
CA LEU A 123 -5.84 -9.62 1.84
C LEU A 123 -4.93 -10.20 0.74
N ALA A 124 -4.68 -9.48 -0.34
CA ALA A 124 -3.73 -9.88 -1.37
C ALA A 124 -2.29 -9.96 -0.82
N ILE A 125 -1.85 -8.98 -0.04
CA ILE A 125 -0.55 -9.00 0.67
C ILE A 125 -0.49 -10.15 1.68
N PHE A 126 -1.59 -10.40 2.40
CA PHE A 126 -1.68 -11.52 3.34
C PHE A 126 -1.60 -12.88 2.64
N SER A 127 -2.27 -13.05 1.49
CA SER A 127 -2.15 -14.25 0.64
C SER A 127 -0.69 -14.49 0.23
N ALA A 128 0.02 -13.45 -0.18
CA ALA A 128 1.44 -13.51 -0.50
C ALA A 128 2.29 -13.89 0.72
N LEU A 129 1.98 -13.37 1.91
CA LEU A 129 2.65 -13.75 3.15
C LEU A 129 2.46 -15.25 3.45
N CYS A 130 1.25 -15.78 3.29
CA CYS A 130 0.97 -17.20 3.47
C CYS A 130 1.82 -18.07 2.52
N ILE A 131 1.84 -17.77 1.21
CA ILE A 131 2.69 -18.50 0.25
C ILE A 131 4.17 -18.40 0.63
N SER A 132 4.64 -17.21 0.97
CA SER A 132 6.04 -16.98 1.35
C SER A 132 6.46 -17.84 2.55
N GLN A 133 5.54 -18.06 3.49
CA GLN A 133 5.77 -18.90 4.67
C GLN A 133 5.62 -20.40 4.36
N ILE A 134 4.76 -20.80 3.42
CA ILE A 134 4.60 -22.19 2.98
C ILE A 134 5.90 -22.68 2.32
N VAL A 135 6.44 -21.92 1.38
CA VAL A 135 7.63 -22.28 0.60
C VAL A 135 8.89 -22.44 1.48
N GLY A 136 8.95 -21.72 2.62
CA GLY A 136 10.10 -21.75 3.53
C GLY A 136 9.98 -22.70 4.73
N ASN A 137 8.90 -23.49 4.82
CA ASN A 137 8.60 -24.26 6.05
C ASN A 137 8.66 -25.77 5.82
N SER A 138 9.27 -26.50 6.77
CA SER A 138 9.30 -27.97 6.78
C SER A 138 8.17 -28.64 7.58
N ASN A 139 7.49 -27.88 8.44
CA ASN A 139 6.40 -28.41 9.26
C ASN A 139 5.09 -28.52 8.47
N ARG A 140 4.66 -29.76 8.17
CA ARG A 140 3.46 -30.04 7.34
C ARG A 140 2.16 -29.48 7.95
N LEU A 141 2.00 -29.55 9.28
CA LEU A 141 0.80 -29.01 9.92
C LEU A 141 0.71 -27.50 9.76
N ARG A 142 1.84 -26.81 9.93
CA ARG A 142 1.92 -25.35 9.69
C ARG A 142 1.67 -25.00 8.21
N GLN A 143 2.21 -25.77 7.28
CA GLN A 143 1.92 -25.61 5.85
C GLN A 143 0.43 -25.75 5.55
N LEU A 144 -0.24 -26.74 6.15
CA LEU A 144 -1.69 -26.97 5.98
C LEU A 144 -2.48 -25.76 6.49
N TRP A 145 -2.20 -25.27 7.69
CA TRP A 145 -2.88 -24.07 8.23
C TRP A 145 -2.67 -22.83 7.34
N LEU A 146 -1.44 -22.62 6.88
CA LEU A 146 -1.13 -21.51 5.97
C LEU A 146 -1.83 -21.67 4.61
N ALA A 147 -1.99 -22.89 4.10
CA ALA A 147 -2.73 -23.17 2.88
C ALA A 147 -4.23 -22.88 3.06
N ILE A 148 -4.81 -23.26 4.19
CA ILE A 148 -6.22 -22.93 4.53
C ILE A 148 -6.41 -21.41 4.57
N LEU A 149 -5.51 -20.67 5.24
CA LEU A 149 -5.54 -19.21 5.31
C LEU A 149 -5.36 -18.56 3.94
N PHE A 150 -4.45 -19.10 3.12
CA PHE A 150 -4.25 -18.64 1.73
C PHE A 150 -5.53 -18.82 0.90
N ILE A 151 -6.16 -20.01 0.94
CA ILE A 151 -7.38 -20.30 0.20
C ILE A 151 -8.51 -19.38 0.69
N SER A 152 -8.66 -19.22 2.01
CA SER A 152 -9.66 -18.34 2.62
C SER A 152 -9.48 -16.88 2.19
N ALA A 153 -8.25 -16.36 2.28
CA ALA A 153 -7.96 -14.99 1.86
C ALA A 153 -8.18 -14.78 0.35
N SER A 154 -7.78 -15.76 -0.47
CA SER A 154 -7.98 -15.73 -1.92
C SER A 154 -9.48 -15.73 -2.27
N TYR A 155 -10.27 -16.56 -1.61
CA TYR A 155 -11.73 -16.56 -1.79
C TYR A 155 -12.36 -15.21 -1.38
N ALA A 156 -11.90 -14.63 -0.27
CA ALA A 156 -12.37 -13.31 0.16
C ALA A 156 -12.03 -12.21 -0.86
N VAL A 157 -10.85 -12.23 -1.47
CA VAL A 157 -10.48 -11.29 -2.54
C VAL A 157 -11.31 -11.53 -3.80
N LEU A 158 -11.37 -12.78 -4.28
CA LEU A 158 -11.90 -13.11 -5.61
C LEU A 158 -13.43 -13.15 -5.64
N SER A 159 -14.08 -13.56 -4.54
CA SER A 159 -15.53 -13.82 -4.51
C SER A 159 -16.31 -12.84 -3.64
N ILE A 160 -15.74 -12.38 -2.52
CA ILE A 160 -16.45 -11.50 -1.58
C ILE A 160 -16.21 -10.02 -1.91
N SER A 161 -14.94 -9.59 -2.00
CA SER A 161 -14.60 -8.18 -2.22
C SER A 161 -14.91 -7.69 -3.64
N GLN A 162 -14.76 -8.54 -4.64
CA GLN A 162 -15.08 -8.31 -6.07
C GLN A 162 -14.46 -7.00 -6.65
N GLN A 163 -13.28 -6.61 -6.17
CA GLN A 163 -12.58 -5.41 -6.63
C GLN A 163 -11.54 -5.76 -7.70
N ARG A 164 -11.63 -5.11 -8.90
CA ARG A 164 -10.67 -5.32 -10.01
C ARG A 164 -9.22 -5.14 -9.56
N LEU A 165 -8.97 -4.11 -8.75
CA LEU A 165 -7.64 -3.84 -8.18
C LEU A 165 -7.18 -4.98 -7.27
N GLY A 166 -8.08 -5.52 -6.43
CA GLY A 166 -7.78 -6.66 -5.56
C GLY A 166 -7.32 -7.89 -6.32
N TYR A 167 -7.99 -8.22 -7.44
CA TYR A 167 -7.62 -9.33 -8.31
C TYR A 167 -6.21 -9.17 -8.88
N LEU A 168 -5.93 -7.97 -9.42
CA LEU A 168 -4.62 -7.66 -10.01
C LEU A 168 -3.51 -7.71 -8.96
N MET A 169 -3.74 -7.12 -7.79
CA MET A 169 -2.74 -7.11 -6.71
C MET A 169 -2.53 -8.48 -6.10
N TRP A 170 -3.57 -9.30 -5.98
CA TRP A 170 -3.47 -10.68 -5.52
C TRP A 170 -2.60 -11.52 -6.47
N ALA A 171 -2.89 -11.48 -7.78
CA ALA A 171 -2.11 -12.19 -8.78
C ALA A 171 -0.64 -11.71 -8.79
N THR A 172 -0.42 -10.39 -8.81
CA THR A 172 0.92 -9.78 -8.80
C THR A 172 1.71 -10.18 -7.55
N ALA A 173 1.11 -10.08 -6.36
CA ALA A 173 1.77 -10.39 -5.10
C ALA A 173 2.14 -11.88 -5.01
N CYS A 174 1.21 -12.76 -5.39
CA CYS A 174 1.46 -14.21 -5.39
C CYS A 174 2.54 -14.61 -6.41
N LEU A 175 2.47 -14.10 -7.63
CA LEU A 175 3.48 -14.35 -8.67
C LEU A 175 4.86 -13.86 -8.24
N LEU A 176 4.95 -12.66 -7.66
CA LEU A 176 6.23 -12.13 -7.20
C LEU A 176 6.85 -13.01 -6.11
N VAL A 177 6.06 -13.51 -5.14
CA VAL A 177 6.57 -14.45 -4.13
C VAL A 177 7.10 -15.72 -4.77
N LEU A 178 6.36 -16.30 -5.71
CA LEU A 178 6.81 -17.51 -6.43
C LEU A 178 8.10 -17.26 -7.21
N MET A 179 8.19 -16.11 -7.90
CA MET A 179 9.41 -15.72 -8.63
C MET A 179 10.63 -15.55 -7.71
N LEU A 180 10.44 -15.03 -6.50
CA LEU A 180 11.53 -14.76 -5.57
C LEU A 180 11.91 -15.97 -4.70
N LYS A 181 10.95 -16.81 -4.32
CA LYS A 181 11.16 -17.93 -3.39
C LYS A 181 11.46 -19.25 -4.06
N LEU A 182 10.98 -19.49 -5.29
CA LEU A 182 11.23 -20.74 -5.98
C LEU A 182 12.67 -20.78 -6.51
N LYS A 183 13.29 -21.96 -6.43
CA LYS A 183 14.59 -22.24 -7.08
C LYS A 183 14.49 -21.99 -8.59
N PRO A 184 15.55 -21.48 -9.25
CA PRO A 184 15.50 -21.15 -10.69
C PRO A 184 14.96 -22.30 -11.57
N VAL A 185 15.30 -23.54 -11.24
CA VAL A 185 14.85 -24.73 -11.99
C VAL A 185 13.32 -24.94 -11.93
N HIS A 186 12.67 -24.57 -10.82
CA HIS A 186 11.22 -24.71 -10.63
C HIS A 186 10.44 -23.42 -10.92
N ARG A 187 11.15 -22.31 -11.11
CA ARG A 187 10.54 -20.98 -11.24
C ARG A 187 9.63 -20.86 -12.45
N LYS A 188 10.13 -21.31 -13.63
CA LYS A 188 9.34 -21.25 -14.87
C LYS A 188 8.06 -22.07 -14.75
N LEU A 189 8.16 -23.29 -14.23
CA LEU A 189 7.00 -24.16 -14.04
C LEU A 189 6.04 -23.60 -13.00
N GLY A 190 6.53 -23.12 -11.86
CA GLY A 190 5.70 -22.52 -10.80
C GLY A 190 4.94 -21.29 -11.27
N VAL A 191 5.60 -20.40 -12.02
CA VAL A 191 4.96 -19.23 -12.64
C VAL A 191 3.94 -19.64 -13.70
N ALA A 192 4.26 -20.64 -14.56
CA ALA A 192 3.32 -21.13 -15.56
C ALA A 192 2.06 -21.75 -14.91
N ILE A 193 2.23 -22.53 -13.84
CA ILE A 193 1.09 -23.09 -13.08
C ILE A 193 0.27 -21.97 -12.45
N ALA A 194 0.90 -20.96 -11.84
CA ALA A 194 0.19 -19.86 -11.22
C ALA A 194 -0.59 -19.02 -12.25
N LEU A 195 0.00 -18.73 -13.41
CA LEU A 195 -0.68 -18.05 -14.51
C LEU A 195 -1.84 -18.89 -15.07
N GLY A 196 -1.64 -20.22 -15.22
CA GLY A 196 -2.68 -21.15 -15.61
C GLY A 196 -3.86 -21.17 -14.62
N LEU A 197 -3.59 -21.18 -13.30
CA LEU A 197 -4.62 -21.07 -12.27
C LEU A 197 -5.34 -19.72 -12.31
N CYS A 198 -4.64 -18.62 -12.50
CA CYS A 198 -5.26 -17.30 -12.69
C CYS A 198 -6.20 -17.30 -13.91
N LEU A 199 -5.78 -17.91 -15.02
CA LEU A 199 -6.60 -18.06 -16.23
C LEU A 199 -7.84 -18.92 -15.96
N VAL A 200 -7.68 -20.06 -15.29
CA VAL A 200 -8.81 -20.93 -14.91
C VAL A 200 -9.79 -20.17 -14.01
N VAL A 201 -9.33 -19.45 -12.99
CA VAL A 201 -10.18 -18.63 -12.13
C VAL A 201 -10.91 -17.55 -12.94
N PHE A 202 -10.21 -16.88 -13.86
CA PHE A 202 -10.82 -15.90 -14.76
C PHE A 202 -11.90 -16.51 -15.64
N MET A 203 -11.60 -17.65 -16.28
CA MET A 203 -12.54 -18.34 -17.18
C MET A 203 -13.74 -18.96 -16.45
N SER A 204 -13.55 -19.37 -15.20
CA SER A 204 -14.62 -19.99 -14.39
C SER A 204 -15.56 -19.00 -13.72
N SER A 205 -15.18 -17.72 -13.64
CA SER A 205 -15.96 -16.71 -12.91
C SER A 205 -16.62 -15.70 -13.85
N ALA A 206 -17.90 -15.92 -14.14
CA ALA A 206 -18.71 -14.96 -14.93
C ALA A 206 -18.65 -13.54 -14.35
N LYS A 207 -18.64 -13.40 -13.02
CA LYS A 207 -18.54 -12.09 -12.33
C LYS A 207 -17.21 -11.39 -12.61
N ILE A 208 -16.09 -12.12 -12.63
CA ILE A 208 -14.78 -11.52 -12.95
C ILE A 208 -14.78 -11.06 -14.40
N GLN A 209 -15.25 -11.91 -15.33
CA GLN A 209 -15.35 -11.57 -16.76
C GLN A 209 -16.24 -10.34 -16.99
N GLU A 210 -17.42 -10.30 -16.36
CA GLU A 210 -18.34 -9.16 -16.42
C GLU A 210 -17.67 -7.88 -15.93
N ARG A 211 -16.99 -7.92 -14.77
CA ARG A 211 -16.29 -6.75 -14.21
C ARG A 211 -15.17 -6.22 -15.11
N PHE A 212 -14.41 -7.11 -15.75
CA PHE A 212 -13.37 -6.70 -16.72
C PHE A 212 -14.02 -6.21 -18.03
N GLY A 213 -15.03 -6.91 -18.55
CA GLY A 213 -15.75 -6.52 -19.75
C GLY A 213 -16.44 -5.15 -19.61
N LEU A 214 -17.08 -4.89 -18.46
CA LEU A 214 -17.61 -3.57 -18.13
C LEU A 214 -16.52 -2.50 -18.18
N GLY A 215 -15.34 -2.77 -17.59
CA GLY A 215 -14.24 -1.82 -17.60
C GLY A 215 -13.76 -1.46 -19.00
N ILE A 216 -13.65 -2.44 -19.90
CA ILE A 216 -13.28 -2.21 -21.31
C ILE A 216 -14.36 -1.38 -22.01
N LYS A 217 -15.63 -1.72 -21.85
CA LYS A 217 -16.76 -0.96 -22.41
C LYS A 217 -16.80 0.48 -21.90
N GLU A 218 -16.61 0.69 -20.59
CA GLU A 218 -16.54 2.02 -19.99
C GLU A 218 -15.37 2.86 -20.56
N ALA A 219 -14.20 2.23 -20.78
CA ALA A 219 -13.04 2.91 -21.37
C ALA A 219 -13.28 3.26 -22.86
N GLN A 220 -13.90 2.36 -23.63
CA GLN A 220 -14.21 2.57 -25.03
C GLN A 220 -15.34 3.60 -25.24
N ALA A 221 -16.30 3.64 -24.33
CA ALA A 221 -17.42 4.58 -24.37
C ALA A 221 -17.08 5.96 -23.75
N TYR A 222 -15.83 6.17 -23.32
CA TYR A 222 -15.42 7.44 -22.74
C TYR A 222 -15.45 8.56 -23.75
N HIS A 223 -16.27 9.58 -23.48
CA HIS A 223 -16.26 10.87 -24.14
C HIS A 223 -16.15 11.96 -23.07
N PHE A 224 -15.48 13.05 -23.38
CA PHE A 224 -15.23 14.12 -22.41
C PHE A 224 -16.54 14.69 -21.80
N GLU A 225 -17.62 14.66 -22.56
CA GLU A 225 -18.94 15.17 -22.15
C GLU A 225 -19.80 14.13 -21.41
N ASN A 226 -19.44 12.83 -21.48
CA ASN A 226 -20.18 11.73 -20.84
C ASN A 226 -19.20 10.78 -20.13
N ASN A 227 -18.89 11.10 -18.88
CA ASN A 227 -17.83 10.45 -18.10
C ASN A 227 -18.30 9.90 -16.75
N TYR A 228 -19.61 9.67 -16.56
CA TYR A 228 -20.19 9.21 -15.30
C TYR A 228 -19.93 7.74 -14.93
N THR A 229 -19.17 7.01 -15.75
CA THR A 229 -18.77 5.64 -15.42
C THR A 229 -17.55 5.61 -14.48
N SER A 230 -17.31 4.47 -13.82
CA SER A 230 -16.19 4.33 -12.88
C SER A 230 -14.81 4.54 -13.54
N ILE A 231 -14.62 4.14 -14.79
CA ILE A 231 -13.39 4.38 -15.54
C ILE A 231 -13.41 5.75 -16.18
N GLY A 232 -14.54 6.17 -16.76
CA GLY A 232 -14.69 7.48 -17.38
C GLY A 232 -14.39 8.63 -16.43
N SER A 233 -14.90 8.58 -15.20
CA SER A 233 -14.60 9.59 -14.19
C SER A 233 -13.12 9.64 -13.82
N ARG A 234 -12.44 8.48 -13.73
CA ARG A 234 -10.99 8.47 -13.49
C ARG A 234 -10.19 9.09 -14.64
N LEU A 235 -10.51 8.75 -15.88
CA LEU A 235 -9.86 9.33 -17.06
C LEU A 235 -10.04 10.85 -17.10
N HIS A 236 -11.23 11.32 -16.75
CA HIS A 236 -11.51 12.76 -16.65
C HIS A 236 -10.68 13.43 -15.53
N MET A 237 -10.64 12.83 -14.34
CA MET A 237 -9.79 13.30 -13.24
C MET A 237 -8.31 13.33 -13.61
N TRP A 238 -7.81 12.31 -14.33
CA TRP A 238 -6.42 12.25 -14.78
C TRP A 238 -6.11 13.34 -15.80
N TYR A 239 -7.02 13.55 -16.75
CA TYR A 239 -6.87 14.64 -17.72
C TYR A 239 -6.83 16.02 -17.03
N GLY A 240 -7.75 16.28 -16.11
CA GLY A 240 -7.75 17.52 -15.31
C GLY A 240 -6.47 17.67 -14.49
N SER A 241 -6.01 16.59 -13.85
CA SER A 241 -4.77 16.60 -13.07
C SER A 241 -3.53 16.89 -13.91
N ILE A 242 -3.43 16.34 -15.13
CA ILE A 242 -2.31 16.62 -16.05
C ILE A 242 -2.32 18.10 -16.46
N ARG A 243 -3.49 18.68 -16.72
CA ARG A 243 -3.61 20.11 -17.00
C ARG A 243 -3.24 20.95 -15.77
N ALA A 244 -3.67 20.57 -14.58
CA ALA A 244 -3.31 21.24 -13.34
C ALA A 244 -1.78 21.22 -13.11
N ILE A 245 -1.13 20.08 -13.35
CA ILE A 245 0.34 19.99 -13.28
C ILE A 245 1.00 20.98 -14.25
N SER A 246 0.43 21.18 -15.44
CA SER A 246 1.02 22.10 -16.42
C SER A 246 0.98 23.58 -16.01
N THR A 247 0.10 23.97 -15.08
CA THR A 247 0.03 25.34 -14.56
C THR A 247 1.02 25.62 -13.45
N ALA A 248 1.43 24.61 -12.68
CA ALA A 248 2.44 24.72 -11.62
C ALA A 248 3.41 23.50 -11.64
N PRO A 249 4.20 23.29 -12.69
CA PRO A 249 4.87 22.02 -12.95
C PRO A 249 5.98 21.68 -11.93
N VAL A 250 6.70 22.67 -11.40
CA VAL A 250 7.89 22.43 -10.58
C VAL A 250 7.53 22.24 -9.10
N LEU A 251 6.83 23.21 -8.51
CA LEU A 251 6.55 23.25 -7.08
C LEU A 251 5.15 22.73 -6.73
N GLY A 252 4.25 22.60 -7.73
CA GLY A 252 2.84 22.29 -7.51
C GLY A 252 2.06 23.43 -6.86
N HIS A 253 0.79 23.17 -6.56
CA HIS A 253 -0.13 24.14 -5.98
C HIS A 253 -0.11 24.18 -4.44
N GLY A 254 0.72 23.35 -3.80
CA GLY A 254 0.87 23.26 -2.35
C GLY A 254 -0.06 22.27 -1.67
N LEU A 255 0.25 21.99 -0.40
CA LEU A 255 -0.44 21.00 0.42
C LEU A 255 -1.95 21.33 0.54
N GLY A 256 -2.80 20.34 0.23
CA GLY A 256 -4.25 20.45 0.36
C GLY A 256 -4.95 21.21 -0.77
N SER A 257 -4.22 21.63 -1.80
CA SER A 257 -4.76 22.42 -2.91
C SER A 257 -5.56 21.61 -3.92
N TYR A 258 -5.42 20.28 -3.97
CA TYR A 258 -6.05 19.47 -5.00
C TYR A 258 -7.56 19.75 -5.17
N PRO A 259 -8.40 19.80 -4.11
CA PRO A 259 -9.83 20.04 -4.28
C PRO A 259 -10.13 21.33 -5.01
N MET A 260 -9.49 22.44 -4.64
CA MET A 260 -9.69 23.75 -5.24
C MET A 260 -9.25 23.77 -6.72
N VAL A 261 -8.08 23.19 -6.99
CA VAL A 261 -7.54 23.10 -8.37
C VAL A 261 -8.45 22.22 -9.24
N ALA A 262 -8.96 21.12 -8.67
CA ALA A 262 -9.85 20.20 -9.39
C ALA A 262 -11.20 20.85 -9.72
N GLU A 263 -11.77 21.67 -8.84
CA GLU A 263 -13.02 22.41 -9.08
C GLU A 263 -12.97 23.26 -10.36
N ALA A 264 -11.80 23.80 -10.69
CA ALA A 264 -11.62 24.57 -11.93
C ALA A 264 -11.79 23.73 -13.22
N PHE A 265 -11.62 22.41 -13.14
CA PHE A 265 -11.75 21.49 -14.26
C PHE A 265 -13.06 20.72 -14.28
N PHE A 266 -13.74 20.60 -13.14
CA PHE A 266 -15.04 19.93 -13.02
C PHE A 266 -16.17 20.96 -12.98
N LYS A 267 -16.77 21.23 -14.14
CA LYS A 267 -17.91 22.16 -14.25
C LYS A 267 -19.20 21.60 -13.65
N ASP A 268 -19.29 20.28 -13.46
CA ASP A 268 -20.46 19.59 -12.94
C ASP A 268 -20.26 19.26 -11.47
N ALA A 269 -21.16 19.73 -10.62
CA ALA A 269 -21.15 19.48 -9.17
C ALA A 269 -21.16 17.98 -8.83
N ALA A 270 -21.90 17.15 -9.59
CA ALA A 270 -21.95 15.71 -9.38
C ALA A 270 -20.59 15.02 -9.64
N MET A 271 -19.82 15.51 -10.60
CA MET A 271 -18.45 15.05 -10.83
C MET A 271 -17.49 15.52 -9.75
N CYS A 272 -17.68 16.72 -9.24
CA CYS A 272 -16.85 17.28 -8.18
C CYS A 272 -17.03 16.55 -6.84
N ASP A 273 -18.22 16.06 -6.50
CA ASP A 273 -18.45 15.27 -5.28
C ASP A 273 -17.53 14.05 -5.18
N VAL A 274 -17.15 13.46 -6.30
CA VAL A 274 -16.25 12.28 -6.38
C VAL A 274 -14.82 12.71 -6.72
N GLY A 275 -14.65 13.53 -7.75
CA GLY A 275 -13.37 13.83 -8.39
C GLY A 275 -12.56 14.95 -7.76
N CYS A 276 -13.23 15.90 -7.07
CA CYS A 276 -12.53 17.03 -6.46
C CYS A 276 -11.79 16.67 -5.15
N LYS A 277 -11.98 15.47 -4.60
CA LYS A 277 -11.27 15.05 -3.39
C LYS A 277 -9.86 14.55 -3.67
N HIS A 278 -9.70 13.73 -4.70
CA HIS A 278 -8.42 13.18 -5.16
C HIS A 278 -8.59 12.49 -6.53
N PRO A 279 -7.52 12.37 -7.35
CA PRO A 279 -7.62 11.88 -8.74
C PRO A 279 -7.69 10.35 -8.87
N HIS A 280 -7.79 9.58 -7.81
CA HIS A 280 -7.59 8.13 -7.83
C HIS A 280 -6.29 7.72 -8.53
N ASN A 281 -5.22 8.46 -8.31
CA ASN A 281 -3.87 8.20 -8.81
C ASN A 281 -2.87 8.96 -7.94
N GLN A 282 -2.02 8.23 -7.22
CA GLN A 282 -1.08 8.81 -6.27
C GLN A 282 -0.03 9.71 -6.93
N TYR A 283 0.38 9.34 -8.14
CA TYR A 283 1.42 10.07 -8.87
C TYR A 283 0.89 11.41 -9.36
N LEU A 284 -0.30 11.41 -9.94
CA LEU A 284 -0.97 12.64 -10.37
C LEU A 284 -1.34 13.53 -9.17
N PHE A 285 -1.79 12.92 -8.07
CA PHE A 285 -2.09 13.65 -6.84
C PHE A 285 -0.87 14.43 -6.34
N TYR A 286 0.28 13.76 -6.24
CA TYR A 286 1.52 14.42 -5.83
C TYR A 286 2.07 15.38 -6.88
N GLY A 287 1.84 15.10 -8.17
CA GLY A 287 2.18 16.03 -9.24
C GLY A 287 1.41 17.35 -9.16
N VAL A 288 0.12 17.31 -8.82
CA VAL A 288 -0.71 18.52 -8.66
C VAL A 288 -0.30 19.29 -7.41
N GLU A 289 -0.26 18.63 -6.24
CA GLU A 289 -0.02 19.35 -4.97
C GLU A 289 1.45 19.76 -4.81
N PHE A 290 2.41 18.92 -5.21
CA PHE A 290 3.83 19.11 -4.87
C PHE A 290 4.75 19.23 -6.09
N GLY A 291 4.18 19.24 -7.29
CA GLY A 291 4.91 19.37 -8.55
C GLY A 291 5.88 18.22 -8.83
N LEU A 292 6.76 18.44 -9.80
CA LEU A 292 7.80 17.46 -10.16
C LEU A 292 8.80 17.21 -9.01
N VAL A 293 9.02 18.20 -8.13
CA VAL A 293 9.88 18.01 -6.95
C VAL A 293 9.28 16.98 -5.99
N GLY A 294 8.00 17.14 -5.60
CA GLY A 294 7.35 16.18 -4.69
C GLY A 294 7.16 14.80 -5.33
N LEU A 295 6.80 14.75 -6.60
CA LEU A 295 6.72 13.50 -7.34
C LEU A 295 8.10 12.82 -7.45
N GLY A 296 9.16 13.58 -7.73
CA GLY A 296 10.52 13.08 -7.78
C GLY A 296 10.99 12.52 -6.43
N LEU A 297 10.67 13.20 -5.32
CA LEU A 297 10.97 12.72 -3.97
C LEU A 297 10.21 11.41 -3.65
N PHE A 298 8.96 11.28 -4.07
CA PHE A 298 8.18 10.06 -3.92
C PHE A 298 8.79 8.90 -4.71
N LEU A 299 9.14 9.12 -5.97
CA LEU A 299 9.80 8.12 -6.81
C LEU A 299 11.18 7.75 -6.28
N TRP A 300 11.94 8.72 -5.79
CA TRP A 300 13.23 8.49 -5.15
C TRP A 300 13.10 7.64 -3.89
N MET A 301 12.10 7.91 -3.05
CA MET A 301 11.80 7.10 -1.87
C MET A 301 11.49 5.65 -2.25
N LEU A 302 10.62 5.42 -3.25
CA LEU A 302 10.29 4.08 -3.74
C LEU A 302 11.53 3.36 -4.29
N TYR A 303 12.32 4.04 -5.10
CA TYR A 303 13.55 3.52 -5.68
C TYR A 303 14.54 3.10 -4.60
N ARG A 304 14.78 3.96 -3.60
CA ARG A 304 15.68 3.65 -2.49
C ARG A 304 15.17 2.49 -1.64
N ALA A 305 13.86 2.41 -1.39
CA ALA A 305 13.25 1.30 -0.67
C ALA A 305 13.39 -0.03 -1.43
N MET A 306 13.26 -0.04 -2.76
CA MET A 306 13.46 -1.24 -3.57
C MET A 306 14.94 -1.68 -3.61
N ILE A 307 15.89 -0.73 -3.70
CA ILE A 307 17.32 -1.05 -3.77
C ILE A 307 17.84 -1.71 -2.49
N VAL A 308 17.35 -1.32 -1.31
CA VAL A 308 17.74 -1.96 -0.04
C VAL A 308 17.50 -3.47 -0.07
N HIS A 309 16.51 -3.93 -0.85
CA HIS A 309 16.16 -5.35 -0.98
C HIS A 309 16.76 -6.01 -2.24
N ARG A 310 17.65 -5.33 -2.97
CA ARG A 310 18.25 -5.85 -4.22
C ARG A 310 19.07 -7.13 -4.02
N SER A 311 19.63 -7.35 -2.82
CA SER A 311 20.38 -8.57 -2.48
C SER A 311 19.51 -9.82 -2.45
N LEU A 312 18.19 -9.70 -2.59
CA LEU A 312 17.19 -10.79 -2.69
C LEU A 312 17.34 -11.87 -1.61
N ASN A 313 17.72 -11.49 -0.41
CA ASN A 313 17.73 -12.38 0.75
C ASN A 313 16.30 -12.84 1.08
N GLN A 314 16.15 -13.96 1.79
CA GLN A 314 14.82 -14.48 2.15
C GLN A 314 13.93 -13.45 2.84
N ASP A 315 14.53 -12.53 3.59
CA ASP A 315 13.85 -11.43 4.30
C ASP A 315 13.38 -10.29 3.39
N SER A 316 13.85 -10.25 2.14
CA SER A 316 13.51 -9.19 1.17
C SER A 316 12.18 -9.42 0.44
N THR A 317 11.62 -10.63 0.46
CA THR A 317 10.45 -11.01 -0.35
C THR A 317 9.22 -10.17 0.00
N MET A 318 8.83 -10.13 1.28
CA MET A 318 7.61 -9.39 1.68
C MET A 318 7.75 -7.87 1.56
N PRO A 319 8.88 -7.25 1.92
CA PRO A 319 9.13 -5.85 1.59
C PRO A 319 8.95 -5.51 0.12
N LEU A 320 9.51 -6.31 -0.79
CA LEU A 320 9.35 -6.09 -2.24
C LEU A 320 7.90 -6.25 -2.70
N VAL A 321 7.16 -7.23 -2.14
CA VAL A 321 5.72 -7.38 -2.41
C VAL A 321 4.95 -6.13 -2.00
N VAL A 322 5.17 -5.62 -0.79
CA VAL A 322 4.49 -4.41 -0.30
C VAL A 322 4.80 -3.20 -1.17
N LEU A 323 6.08 -2.98 -1.48
CA LEU A 323 6.52 -1.84 -2.30
C LEU A 323 5.94 -1.90 -3.71
N LEU A 324 5.95 -3.07 -4.35
CA LEU A 324 5.38 -3.24 -5.69
C LEU A 324 3.87 -3.09 -5.67
N VAL A 325 3.17 -3.72 -4.72
CA VAL A 325 1.71 -3.62 -4.58
C VAL A 325 1.30 -2.17 -4.33
N MET A 326 2.01 -1.44 -3.46
CA MET A 326 1.75 -0.02 -3.22
C MET A 326 1.98 0.83 -4.47
N ALA A 327 3.10 0.63 -5.17
CA ALA A 327 3.41 1.38 -6.38
C ALA A 327 2.37 1.16 -7.48
N LEU A 328 1.96 -0.09 -7.71
CA LEU A 328 0.93 -0.43 -8.72
C LEU A 328 -0.47 0.05 -8.29
N SER A 329 -0.84 -0.11 -7.02
CA SER A 329 -2.10 0.42 -6.51
C SER A 329 -2.17 1.94 -6.65
N GLY A 330 -1.04 2.63 -6.49
CA GLY A 330 -0.91 4.07 -6.65
C GLY A 330 -1.23 4.58 -8.06
N LEU A 331 -1.17 3.72 -9.11
CA LEU A 331 -1.57 4.11 -10.47
C LEU A 331 -3.08 4.32 -10.61
N VAL A 332 -3.89 3.69 -9.76
CA VAL A 332 -5.36 3.71 -9.86
C VAL A 332 -6.04 4.14 -8.56
N GLU A 333 -5.25 4.51 -7.54
CA GLU A 333 -5.76 4.97 -6.25
C GLU A 333 -4.76 5.92 -5.55
N SER A 334 -5.25 6.84 -4.73
CA SER A 334 -4.40 7.73 -3.93
C SER A 334 -4.07 7.04 -2.59
N THR A 335 -3.09 6.13 -2.63
CA THR A 335 -2.79 5.16 -1.57
C THR A 335 -2.17 5.75 -0.30
N LEU A 336 -1.63 6.97 -0.37
CA LEU A 336 -1.05 7.68 0.78
C LEU A 336 -1.86 8.91 1.18
N TRP A 337 -3.10 9.03 0.68
CA TRP A 337 -4.01 10.11 0.99
C TRP A 337 -5.22 9.64 1.82
N TYR A 338 -5.90 8.57 1.42
CA TYR A 338 -7.10 8.11 2.09
C TYR A 338 -6.77 7.25 3.32
N ARG A 339 -7.40 7.52 4.47
CA ARG A 339 -7.09 6.87 5.76
C ARG A 339 -7.02 5.35 5.71
N GLY A 340 -7.95 4.68 5.00
CA GLY A 340 -7.95 3.23 4.87
C GLY A 340 -6.68 2.68 4.21
N TRP A 341 -6.10 3.40 3.25
CA TRP A 341 -4.86 3.06 2.60
C TRP A 341 -3.64 3.40 3.46
N VAL A 342 -3.66 4.57 4.09
CA VAL A 342 -2.56 5.04 4.95
C VAL A 342 -2.35 4.09 6.12
N TYR A 343 -3.43 3.64 6.78
CA TYR A 343 -3.34 2.68 7.87
C TYR A 343 -2.88 1.28 7.44
N LEU A 344 -3.11 0.89 6.19
CA LEU A 344 -2.56 -0.34 5.63
C LEU A 344 -1.07 -0.18 5.29
N PHE A 345 -0.72 0.87 4.52
CA PHE A 345 0.61 0.96 3.93
C PHE A 345 1.67 1.56 4.86
N VAL A 346 1.34 2.48 5.75
CA VAL A 346 2.35 3.13 6.62
C VAL A 346 3.11 2.12 7.51
N PRO A 347 2.44 1.22 8.24
CA PRO A 347 3.16 0.20 9.01
C PRO A 347 3.97 -0.75 8.13
N LEU A 348 3.39 -1.18 6.99
CA LEU A 348 4.05 -2.08 6.06
C LEU A 348 5.26 -1.44 5.37
N LEU A 349 5.18 -0.14 5.04
CA LEU A 349 6.32 0.64 4.55
C LEU A 349 7.43 0.73 5.60
N GLY A 350 7.09 1.02 6.85
CA GLY A 350 8.05 1.03 7.94
C GLY A 350 8.82 -0.28 8.03
N LEU A 351 8.11 -1.42 7.98
CA LEU A 351 8.72 -2.74 7.95
C LEU A 351 9.55 -3.01 6.68
N SER A 352 9.12 -2.45 5.55
CA SER A 352 9.80 -2.62 4.26
C SER A 352 11.04 -1.73 4.12
N MET A 353 11.20 -0.71 4.94
CA MET A 353 12.37 0.17 4.94
C MET A 353 13.43 -0.24 5.97
N LEU A 354 13.18 -1.28 6.78
CA LEU A 354 14.18 -1.83 7.68
C LEU A 354 15.30 -2.52 6.89
N SER A 355 16.54 -2.10 7.12
CA SER A 355 17.71 -2.71 6.48
C SER A 355 17.88 -4.18 6.90
N PRO A 356 18.21 -5.09 5.97
CA PRO A 356 18.50 -6.48 6.31
C PRO A 356 19.74 -6.66 7.20
N THR A 357 20.65 -5.68 7.22
CA THR A 357 21.98 -5.79 7.83
C THR A 357 22.15 -5.10 9.19
N GLN A 358 21.14 -4.41 9.71
CA GLN A 358 21.29 -3.68 10.98
C GLN A 358 21.18 -4.56 12.25
N GLY A 359 20.85 -5.85 12.13
CA GLY A 359 20.57 -6.72 13.29
C GLY A 359 21.79 -7.25 14.05
N ASP A 360 22.97 -7.32 13.44
CA ASP A 360 24.10 -8.08 14.05
C ASP A 360 25.22 -7.22 14.66
N SER A 361 25.18 -5.89 14.55
CA SER A 361 26.36 -5.08 14.95
C SER A 361 26.23 -4.27 16.25
N LYS A 362 25.05 -4.16 16.87
CA LYS A 362 24.85 -3.24 18.00
C LYS A 362 25.04 -3.83 19.39
N TYR A 363 25.03 -5.16 19.54
CA TYR A 363 25.38 -5.78 20.84
C TYR A 363 26.36 -6.93 20.59
N PRO A 364 27.68 -6.72 20.79
CA PRO A 364 28.60 -7.84 21.01
C PRO A 364 28.06 -8.56 22.24
N HIS A 365 27.75 -9.87 22.07
CA HIS A 365 27.46 -10.73 23.20
C HIS A 365 28.57 -10.48 24.23
N LYS A 366 28.22 -9.92 25.40
CA LYS A 366 29.06 -10.02 26.57
C LYS A 366 29.26 -11.53 26.76
N HIS A 367 30.42 -12.01 26.46
CA HIS A 367 30.87 -13.30 26.93
C HIS A 367 30.69 -13.25 28.47
N ASP A 368 29.80 -14.04 28.99
CA ASP A 368 29.78 -14.39 30.42
C ASP A 368 31.10 -15.13 30.68
N PRO A 369 31.94 -14.63 31.58
CA PRO A 369 33.23 -15.28 31.84
C PRO A 369 33.10 -16.46 32.80
N ASP A 370 31.88 -16.90 33.16
CA ASP A 370 31.63 -18.01 34.04
C ASP A 370 30.76 -19.09 33.39
N SER A 371 31.38 -19.97 32.58
CA SER A 371 30.87 -21.32 32.28
C SER A 371 32.04 -22.27 32.00
#